data_12a3e1b34cb3d84f105af880878b783e
#
_entry.id   12a3e1b34cb3d84f105af880878b783e
#
_cell.length_a   1.000
_cell.length_b   1.000
_cell.length_c   1.000
_cell.angle_alpha   90.00
_cell.angle_beta   90.00
_cell.angle_gamma   90.00
#
_symmetry.space_group_name_H-M   'P 1'
#
loop_
_entity.id
_entity.type
_entity.pdbx_description
1 polymer ?
#
loop_
_entity_poly.entity_id
_entity_poly.type
_entity_poly.pdbx_seq_one_letter_code
_entity_poly.pdbx_strand_id
1 'polypeptide(L)'
;MQLKNLEQQYEIRLKQMILNHPYLLNLLRRLSQIHEHAYISAGVIRNWIWSMQHHQDYSFAGTEIDVIFYDANETNAECSNAIVRQLMQYYPNHIWDVTNQATLHQWYQKDN
;
A
#
# COMPACT_ATOMS: atom_id res chain seq x y z
N MET A 1 29.89 11.07 0.13
CA MET A 1 28.90 10.24 -0.56
C MET A 1 27.63 11.06 -0.80
N GLN A 2 27.13 11.03 -2.02
CA GLN A 2 25.93 11.80 -2.36
C GLN A 2 24.68 11.08 -1.88
N LEU A 3 23.73 11.83 -1.32
CA LEU A 3 22.44 11.30 -0.84
C LEU A 3 21.69 10.53 -1.93
N LYS A 4 21.79 11.00 -3.18
CA LYS A 4 21.14 10.38 -4.32
C LYS A 4 21.57 8.92 -4.52
N ASN A 5 22.84 8.61 -4.32
CA ASN A 5 23.34 7.23 -4.42
C ASN A 5 22.80 6.33 -3.31
N LEU A 6 22.66 6.87 -2.10
CA LEU A 6 22.08 6.14 -0.98
C LEU A 6 20.60 5.81 -1.24
N GLU A 7 19.84 6.78 -1.77
CA GLU A 7 18.44 6.57 -2.10
C GLU A 7 18.28 5.49 -3.17
N GLN A 8 19.11 5.51 -4.22
CA GLN A 8 19.06 4.51 -5.27
C GLN A 8 19.38 3.12 -4.74
N GLN A 9 20.39 2.99 -3.89
CA GLN A 9 20.74 1.71 -3.29
C GLN A 9 19.63 1.19 -2.40
N TYR A 10 18.99 2.06 -1.64
CA TYR A 10 17.86 1.70 -0.79
C TYR A 10 16.68 1.20 -1.63
N GLU A 11 16.35 1.88 -2.73
CA GLU A 11 15.27 1.47 -3.62
C GLU A 11 15.51 0.12 -4.25
N ILE A 12 16.73 -0.13 -4.72
CA ILE A 12 17.12 -1.43 -5.31
C ILE A 12 16.94 -2.53 -4.28
N ARG A 13 17.42 -2.30 -3.06
CA ARG A 13 17.33 -3.26 -1.98
C ARG A 13 15.88 -3.56 -1.61
N LEU A 14 15.06 -2.53 -1.52
CA LEU A 14 13.63 -2.64 -1.24
C LEU A 14 12.92 -3.47 -2.31
N LYS A 15 13.18 -3.19 -3.58
CA LYS A 15 12.61 -3.95 -4.69
C LYS A 15 13.00 -5.42 -4.64
N GLN A 16 14.26 -5.72 -4.34
CA GLN A 16 14.72 -7.10 -4.21
C GLN A 16 14.00 -7.82 -3.08
N MET A 17 13.81 -7.17 -1.94
CA MET A 17 13.10 -7.74 -0.80
C MET A 17 11.65 -8.06 -1.15
N ILE A 18 10.98 -7.15 -1.85
CA ILE A 18 9.59 -7.35 -2.29
C ILE A 18 9.51 -8.51 -3.29
N LEU A 19 10.42 -8.56 -4.26
CA LEU A 19 10.44 -9.63 -5.26
C LEU A 19 10.67 -11.00 -4.64
N ASN A 20 11.36 -11.06 -3.51
CA ASN A 20 11.63 -12.31 -2.79
C ASN A 20 10.51 -12.68 -1.81
N HIS A 21 9.44 -11.89 -1.73
CA HIS A 21 8.31 -12.16 -0.85
C HIS A 21 7.06 -12.46 -1.68
N PRO A 22 6.75 -13.74 -1.96
CA PRO A 22 5.68 -14.10 -2.91
C PRO A 22 4.31 -13.56 -2.54
N TYR A 23 3.97 -13.57 -1.25
CA TYR A 23 2.66 -13.10 -0.80
C TYR A 23 2.48 -11.61 -1.08
N LEU A 24 3.45 -10.79 -0.69
CA LEU A 24 3.40 -9.34 -0.92
C LEU A 24 3.40 -9.02 -2.41
N LEU A 25 4.23 -9.72 -3.18
CA LEU A 25 4.30 -9.51 -4.63
C LEU A 25 2.95 -9.80 -5.31
N ASN A 26 2.32 -10.92 -4.94
CA ASN A 26 1.01 -11.27 -5.49
C ASN A 26 -0.07 -10.26 -5.10
N LEU A 27 -0.02 -9.76 -3.87
CA LEU A 27 -0.96 -8.76 -3.39
C LEU A 27 -0.80 -7.46 -4.17
N LEU A 28 0.42 -7.01 -4.40
CA LEU A 28 0.70 -5.81 -5.19
C LEU A 28 0.23 -5.96 -6.64
N ARG A 29 0.45 -7.11 -7.24
CA ARG A 29 -0.02 -7.40 -8.60
C ARG A 29 -1.54 -7.37 -8.68
N ARG A 30 -2.20 -7.98 -7.70
CA ARG A 30 -3.67 -7.98 -7.65
C ARG A 30 -4.21 -6.57 -7.49
N LEU A 31 -3.59 -5.78 -6.61
CA LEU A 31 -4.00 -4.40 -6.38
C LEU A 31 -3.91 -3.57 -7.65
N SER A 32 -2.85 -3.71 -8.43
CA SER A 32 -2.70 -2.98 -9.70
C SER A 32 -3.73 -3.39 -10.74
N GLN A 33 -4.22 -4.64 -10.69
CA GLN A 33 -5.31 -5.10 -11.55
C GLN A 33 -6.66 -4.53 -11.13
N ILE A 34 -6.86 -4.33 -9.84
CA ILE A 34 -8.09 -3.74 -9.29
C ILE A 34 -8.17 -2.25 -9.62
N HIS A 35 -7.08 -1.53 -9.41
CA HIS A 35 -7.01 -0.10 -9.69
C HIS A 35 -5.56 0.28 -10.00
N GLU A 36 -5.33 0.85 -11.18
CA GLU A 36 -3.97 1.13 -11.67
C GLU A 36 -3.23 2.18 -10.86
N HIS A 37 -3.96 3.05 -10.14
CA HIS A 37 -3.38 4.13 -9.33
C HIS A 37 -3.50 3.85 -7.83
N ALA A 38 -3.63 2.58 -7.43
CA ALA A 38 -3.68 2.20 -6.03
C ALA A 38 -2.33 1.68 -5.56
N TYR A 39 -1.94 2.07 -4.34
CA TYR A 39 -0.65 1.75 -3.76
C TYR A 39 -0.82 1.35 -2.29
N ILE A 40 0.00 0.41 -1.84
CA ILE A 40 0.09 0.09 -0.42
C ILE A 40 0.94 1.17 0.25
N SER A 41 0.51 1.63 1.42
CA SER A 41 1.24 2.68 2.14
C SER A 41 2.62 2.20 2.59
N ALA A 42 3.53 3.15 2.75
CA ALA A 42 4.90 2.87 3.16
C ALA A 42 4.98 2.23 4.55
N GLY A 43 3.96 2.44 5.41
CA GLY A 43 3.96 1.89 6.76
C GLY A 43 3.95 0.37 6.79
N VAL A 44 3.15 -0.25 5.93
CA VAL A 44 3.09 -1.72 5.82
C VAL A 44 4.45 -2.28 5.41
N ILE A 45 5.04 -1.71 4.38
CA ILE A 45 6.34 -2.17 3.85
C ILE A 45 7.44 -1.94 4.88
N ARG A 46 7.42 -0.80 5.56
CA ARG A 46 8.39 -0.47 6.61
C ARG A 46 8.34 -1.48 7.75
N ASN A 47 7.15 -1.84 8.22
CA ASN A 47 6.99 -2.80 9.31
C ASN A 47 7.49 -4.19 8.91
N TRP A 48 7.22 -4.60 7.69
CA TRP A 48 7.70 -5.85 7.16
C TRP A 48 9.24 -5.90 7.12
N ILE A 49 9.88 -4.84 6.60
CA ILE A 49 11.34 -4.74 6.54
C ILE A 49 11.95 -4.76 7.95
N TRP A 50 11.36 -3.99 8.86
CA TRP A 50 11.81 -3.95 10.25
C TRP A 50 11.79 -5.34 10.88
N SER A 51 10.72 -6.09 10.67
CA SER A 51 10.56 -7.44 11.21
C SER A 51 11.61 -8.40 10.65
N MET A 52 11.91 -8.29 9.37
CA MET A 52 12.96 -9.10 8.74
C MET A 52 14.34 -8.79 9.33
N GLN A 53 14.66 -7.51 9.54
CA GLN A 53 15.95 -7.09 10.10
C GLN A 53 16.14 -7.56 11.54
N HIS A 54 15.05 -7.70 12.29
CA HIS A 54 15.07 -8.12 13.68
C HIS A 54 14.73 -9.59 13.86
N HIS A 55 14.70 -10.36 12.76
CA HIS A 55 14.40 -11.79 12.75
C HIS A 55 13.10 -12.13 13.48
N GLN A 56 12.11 -11.24 13.39
CA GLN A 56 10.79 -11.48 13.97
C GLN A 56 9.85 -12.04 12.91
N ASP A 57 8.97 -12.94 13.34
CA ASP A 57 7.94 -13.48 12.46
C ASP A 57 6.85 -12.43 12.26
N TYR A 58 6.91 -11.75 11.13
CA TYR A 58 5.87 -10.81 10.76
C TYR A 58 4.89 -11.50 9.81
N SER A 59 3.68 -11.68 10.28
CA SER A 59 2.60 -12.25 9.46
C SER A 59 1.75 -11.12 8.89
N PHE A 60 1.56 -11.12 7.58
CA PHE A 60 0.62 -10.19 6.95
C PHE A 60 -0.84 -10.57 7.25
N ALA A 61 -1.11 -11.85 7.55
CA ALA A 61 -2.46 -12.29 7.86
C ALA A 61 -2.96 -11.61 9.14
N GLY A 62 -4.16 -11.04 9.09
CA GLY A 62 -4.76 -10.34 10.22
C GLY A 62 -4.27 -8.92 10.45
N THR A 63 -3.31 -8.45 9.63
CA THR A 63 -2.82 -7.07 9.77
C THR A 63 -3.68 -6.08 9.01
N GLU A 64 -3.68 -4.83 9.49
CA GLU A 64 -4.29 -3.72 8.77
C GLU A 64 -3.38 -3.30 7.62
N ILE A 65 -3.95 -3.18 6.43
CA ILE A 65 -3.21 -2.75 5.24
C ILE A 65 -3.86 -1.46 4.73
N ASP A 66 -3.07 -0.39 4.71
CA ASP A 66 -3.50 0.90 4.21
C ASP A 66 -3.23 0.96 2.71
N VAL A 67 -4.29 1.14 1.94
CA VAL A 67 -4.24 1.33 0.49
C VAL A 67 -4.61 2.78 0.18
N ILE A 68 -3.80 3.43 -0.62
CA ILE A 68 -4.07 4.78 -1.09
C ILE A 68 -4.27 4.77 -2.60
N PHE A 69 -5.20 5.57 -3.07
CA PHE A 69 -5.42 5.76 -4.51
C PHE A 69 -5.80 7.22 -4.78
N TYR A 70 -5.83 7.59 -6.03
CA TYR A 70 -6.21 8.94 -6.43
C TYR A 70 -7.27 8.87 -7.52
N ASP A 71 -8.46 9.41 -7.24
CA ASP A 71 -9.54 9.57 -8.22
C ASP A 71 -10.29 10.85 -7.92
N ALA A 72 -10.01 11.90 -8.69
CA ALA A 72 -10.64 13.21 -8.51
C ALA A 72 -12.14 13.20 -8.82
N ASN A 73 -12.62 12.19 -9.52
CA ASN A 73 -14.01 12.09 -9.95
C ASN A 73 -14.86 11.22 -9.01
N GLU A 74 -14.27 10.68 -7.95
CA GLU A 74 -15.03 9.85 -7.02
C GLU A 74 -16.06 10.69 -6.26
N THR A 75 -17.28 10.20 -6.23
CA THR A 75 -18.35 10.72 -5.40
C THR A 75 -18.88 9.60 -4.51
N ASN A 76 -19.26 9.93 -3.27
CA ASN A 76 -19.90 8.99 -2.34
C ASN A 76 -19.08 7.75 -1.99
N ALA A 77 -17.76 7.81 -2.09
CA ALA A 77 -16.85 6.73 -1.75
C ALA A 77 -17.11 5.43 -2.53
N GLU A 78 -17.69 5.50 -3.72
CA GLU A 78 -18.02 4.32 -4.50
C GLU A 78 -16.79 3.53 -4.93
N CYS A 79 -15.75 4.22 -5.38
CA CYS A 79 -14.50 3.58 -5.82
C CYS A 79 -13.77 2.95 -4.63
N SER A 80 -13.68 3.65 -3.51
CA SER A 80 -13.08 3.12 -2.29
C SER A 80 -13.77 1.84 -1.85
N ASN A 81 -15.09 1.84 -1.82
CA ASN A 81 -15.89 0.69 -1.40
C ASN A 81 -15.74 -0.49 -2.36
N ALA A 82 -15.66 -0.21 -3.66
CA ALA A 82 -15.46 -1.25 -4.67
C ALA A 82 -14.09 -1.92 -4.52
N ILE A 83 -13.05 -1.14 -4.25
CA ILE A 83 -11.70 -1.66 -4.01
C ILE A 83 -11.70 -2.54 -2.76
N VAL A 84 -12.31 -2.08 -1.66
CA VAL A 84 -12.40 -2.87 -0.43
C VAL A 84 -13.08 -4.20 -0.67
N ARG A 85 -14.21 -4.20 -1.36
CA ARG A 85 -14.95 -5.43 -1.64
C ARG A 85 -14.12 -6.43 -2.42
N GLN A 86 -13.39 -5.98 -3.44
CA GLN A 86 -12.54 -6.87 -4.23
C GLN A 86 -11.37 -7.41 -3.41
N LEU A 87 -10.74 -6.56 -2.61
CA LEU A 87 -9.64 -6.98 -1.73
C LEU A 87 -10.12 -7.96 -0.67
N MET A 88 -11.28 -7.73 -0.08
CA MET A 88 -11.89 -8.66 0.89
C MET A 88 -12.22 -10.01 0.26
N GLN A 89 -12.58 -10.04 -1.01
CA GLN A 89 -12.86 -11.28 -1.71
C GLN A 89 -11.61 -12.13 -1.89
N TYR A 90 -10.48 -11.52 -2.22
CA TYR A 90 -9.22 -12.25 -2.46
C TYR A 90 -8.38 -12.43 -1.21
N TYR A 91 -8.45 -11.49 -0.27
CA TYR A 91 -7.63 -11.49 0.94
C TYR A 91 -8.50 -11.15 2.16
N PRO A 92 -9.38 -12.06 2.59
CA PRO A 92 -10.34 -11.77 3.68
C PRO A 92 -9.69 -11.68 5.06
N ASN A 93 -8.42 -12.06 5.20
CA ASN A 93 -7.75 -12.12 6.50
C ASN A 93 -7.10 -10.79 6.90
N HIS A 94 -7.23 -9.75 6.06
CA HIS A 94 -6.70 -8.43 6.36
C HIS A 94 -7.81 -7.45 6.68
N ILE A 95 -7.46 -6.41 7.44
CA ILE A 95 -8.30 -5.23 7.60
C ILE A 95 -7.83 -4.21 6.56
N TRP A 96 -8.72 -3.87 5.63
CA TRP A 96 -8.39 -2.98 4.52
C TRP A 96 -8.88 -1.57 4.80
N ASP A 97 -7.95 -0.61 4.85
CA ASP A 97 -8.25 0.82 4.94
C ASP A 97 -7.87 1.45 3.60
N VAL A 98 -8.88 1.84 2.83
CA VAL A 98 -8.69 2.38 1.47
C VAL A 98 -9.08 3.84 1.48
N THR A 99 -8.12 4.72 1.16
CA THR A 99 -8.29 6.17 1.20
C THR A 99 -8.03 6.79 -0.16
N ASN A 100 -8.95 7.63 -0.61
CA ASN A 100 -8.77 8.44 -1.81
C ASN A 100 -8.03 9.73 -1.45
N GLN A 101 -6.80 9.88 -1.94
CA GLN A 101 -5.98 11.05 -1.65
C GLN A 101 -6.56 12.34 -2.25
N ALA A 102 -7.33 12.24 -3.30
CA ALA A 102 -8.00 13.40 -3.87
C ALA A 102 -8.94 14.06 -2.87
N THR A 103 -9.64 13.25 -2.06
CA THR A 103 -10.55 13.74 -1.02
C THR A 103 -9.77 14.47 0.08
N LEU A 104 -8.64 13.92 0.52
CA LEU A 104 -7.79 14.54 1.51
C LEU A 104 -7.25 15.89 1.02
N HIS A 105 -6.84 15.95 -0.24
CA HIS A 105 -6.34 17.19 -0.84
C HIS A 105 -7.41 18.27 -0.85
N GLN A 106 -8.65 17.93 -1.21
CA GLN A 106 -9.77 18.87 -1.18
C GLN A 106 -10.05 19.37 0.23
N TRP A 107 -9.95 18.50 1.22
CA TRP A 107 -10.17 18.86 2.61
C TRP A 107 -9.13 19.89 3.08
N TYR A 108 -7.86 19.67 2.76
CA TYR A 108 -6.80 20.62 3.10
C TYR A 108 -6.97 21.97 2.43
N GLN A 109 -7.45 21.99 1.20
CA GLN A 109 -7.70 23.24 0.49
C GLN A 109 -8.83 24.06 1.12
N LYS A 110 -9.83 23.41 1.68
CA LYS A 110 -10.94 24.09 2.33
C LYS A 110 -10.55 24.80 3.61
N ASP A 111 -9.54 24.28 4.31
CA ASP A 111 -9.09 24.84 5.58
C ASP A 111 -8.15 26.04 5.41
N ASN A 112 -7.73 26.31 4.21
CA ASN A 112 -6.92 27.46 3.89
C ASN A 112 -7.84 28.62 3.43
#